data_5b04a34b62f3576b78a6094a2384053e
#
_entry.id   5b04a34b62f3576b78a6094a2384053e
#
_cell.length_a   1.000
_cell.length_b   1.000
_cell.length_c   1.000
_cell.angle_alpha   90.00
_cell.angle_beta   90.00
_cell.angle_gamma   90.00
#
_symmetry.space_group_name_H-M   'P 1'
#
loop_
_entity.id
_entity.type
_entity.pdbx_description
1 polymer ?
#
loop_
_entity_poly.entity_id
_entity_poly.type
_entity_poly.pdbx_seq_one_letter_code
_entity_poly.pdbx_strand_id
1 'polypeptide(L)'
;MSILKEIYEYKIDFVNKQKKLHAQSDILNKLKNMTSHDFSFSKKLKDEMSRTSIIGELKRASPSLGNFVNEEVNLSKIAQIYEECGVSSLSILTDEKYFKGRIEDLTEIRKISTLPILRKDFIVDEYQIYESKLIGANCILIILAMLDQKKADNLEAVAQNIGLDVIIEIHNKEELERAVNMKSQLIGINNRNLNNFETRIETTIELSNYI
;
A
#
# COMPACT_ATOMS: atom_id res chain seq x y z
N MET A 1 0.89 -8.32 -23.73
CA MET A 1 1.65 -8.04 -22.48
C MET A 1 0.63 -7.93 -21.37
N SER A 2 0.85 -8.52 -20.20
CA SER A 2 -0.12 -8.36 -19.10
C SER A 2 -0.08 -6.92 -18.57
N ILE A 3 -1.21 -6.43 -18.08
CA ILE A 3 -1.31 -5.09 -17.50
C ILE A 3 -0.32 -4.91 -16.34
N LEU A 4 -0.09 -5.94 -15.52
CA LEU A 4 0.87 -5.92 -14.42
C LEU A 4 2.30 -5.69 -14.90
N LYS A 5 2.70 -6.28 -16.03
CA LYS A 5 4.04 -6.07 -16.59
C LYS A 5 4.19 -4.63 -17.09
N GLU A 6 3.17 -4.07 -17.75
CA GLU A 6 3.16 -2.67 -18.16
C GLU A 6 3.29 -1.74 -16.95
N ILE A 7 2.52 -2.00 -15.88
CA ILE A 7 2.58 -1.22 -14.63
C ILE A 7 3.97 -1.31 -14.01
N TYR A 8 4.56 -2.51 -13.96
CA TYR A 8 5.89 -2.71 -13.39
C TYR A 8 6.96 -1.91 -14.16
N GLU A 9 7.00 -2.03 -15.49
CA GLU A 9 7.95 -1.31 -16.33
C GLU A 9 7.79 0.21 -16.18
N TYR A 10 6.55 0.70 -16.23
CA TYR A 10 6.26 2.11 -15.98
C TYR A 10 6.75 2.57 -14.60
N LYS A 11 6.51 1.77 -13.55
CA LYS A 11 6.88 2.16 -12.20
C LYS A 11 8.39 2.17 -11.99
N ILE A 12 9.12 1.25 -12.59
CA ILE A 12 10.60 1.28 -12.59
C ILE A 12 11.12 2.58 -13.24
N ASP A 13 10.58 2.95 -14.40
CA ASP A 13 10.99 4.19 -15.08
C ASP A 13 10.63 5.43 -14.26
N PHE A 14 9.44 5.44 -13.66
CA PHE A 14 8.99 6.51 -12.78
C PHE A 14 9.92 6.69 -11.58
N VAL A 15 10.23 5.61 -10.85
CA VAL A 15 11.12 5.66 -9.70
C VAL A 15 12.53 6.10 -10.10
N ASN A 16 13.05 5.65 -11.23
CA ASN A 16 14.36 6.08 -11.73
C ASN A 16 14.40 7.59 -12.04
N LYS A 17 13.28 8.18 -12.49
CA LYS A 17 13.16 9.63 -12.66
C LYS A 17 13.11 10.34 -11.30
N GLN A 18 12.34 9.82 -10.35
CA GLN A 18 12.26 10.40 -9.00
C GLN A 18 13.63 10.39 -8.29
N LYS A 19 14.40 9.31 -8.40
CA LYS A 19 15.77 9.23 -7.84
C LYS A 19 16.72 10.29 -8.41
N LYS A 20 16.50 10.74 -9.64
CA LYS A 20 17.30 11.83 -10.26
C LYS A 20 16.89 13.21 -9.73
N LEU A 21 15.62 13.40 -9.39
CA LEU A 21 15.08 14.65 -8.84
C LEU A 21 15.35 14.78 -7.34
N HIS A 22 15.23 13.67 -6.64
CA HIS A 22 15.37 13.60 -5.19
C HIS A 22 16.26 12.40 -4.86
N ALA A 23 17.53 12.67 -4.51
CA ALA A 23 18.47 11.60 -4.22
C ALA A 23 18.02 10.76 -3.01
N GLN A 24 18.17 9.45 -3.10
CA GLN A 24 17.84 8.55 -1.98
C GLN A 24 18.61 8.89 -0.70
N SER A 25 19.85 9.37 -0.83
CA SER A 25 20.66 9.86 0.29
C SER A 25 19.98 10.99 1.08
N ASP A 26 19.26 11.87 0.39
CA ASP A 26 18.59 13.00 1.03
C ASP A 26 17.37 12.53 1.82
N ILE A 27 16.64 11.55 1.28
CA ILE A 27 15.52 10.89 2.00
C ILE A 27 16.06 10.20 3.25
N LEU A 28 17.12 9.42 3.13
CA LEU A 28 17.74 8.72 4.26
C LEU A 28 18.26 9.69 5.35
N ASN A 29 18.82 10.82 4.95
CA ASN A 29 19.26 11.85 5.90
C ASN A 29 18.08 12.49 6.64
N LYS A 30 16.96 12.74 5.95
CA LYS A 30 15.74 13.24 6.59
C LYS A 30 15.17 12.22 7.57
N LEU A 31 15.13 10.94 7.20
CA LEU A 31 14.63 9.86 8.07
C LEU A 31 15.43 9.72 9.37
N LYS A 32 16.76 9.91 9.36
CA LYS A 32 17.60 9.88 10.58
C LYS A 32 17.18 10.92 11.61
N ASN A 33 16.61 12.04 11.17
CA ASN A 33 16.20 13.15 12.04
C ASN A 33 14.70 13.14 12.35
N MET A 34 13.94 12.16 11.84
CA MET A 34 12.51 12.03 12.15
C MET A 34 12.31 11.42 13.53
N THR A 35 11.45 12.03 14.30
CA THR A 35 10.86 11.37 15.47
C THR A 35 9.92 10.28 14.99
N SER A 36 10.10 9.05 15.48
CA SER A 36 9.22 7.94 15.15
C SER A 36 7.78 8.23 15.62
N HIS A 37 6.84 8.14 14.72
CA HIS A 37 5.44 8.02 15.12
C HIS A 37 5.16 6.53 15.32
N ASP A 38 5.01 6.10 16.59
CA ASP A 38 4.82 4.69 16.98
C ASP A 38 3.41 4.13 16.68
N PHE A 39 2.86 4.46 15.52
CA PHE A 39 1.61 3.87 15.06
C PHE A 39 1.91 2.62 14.24
N SER A 40 1.77 1.44 14.86
CA SER A 40 1.83 0.17 14.12
C SER A 40 0.46 -0.10 13.49
N PHE A 41 0.45 -0.27 12.18
CA PHE A 41 -0.73 -0.61 11.40
C PHE A 41 -1.24 -2.01 11.78
N SER A 42 -0.34 -2.98 11.88
CA SER A 42 -0.66 -4.36 12.25
C SER A 42 -1.19 -4.46 13.68
N LYS A 43 -0.59 -3.71 14.62
CA LYS A 43 -1.07 -3.68 16.01
C LYS A 43 -2.49 -3.14 16.10
N LYS A 44 -2.79 -2.04 15.40
CA LYS A 44 -4.13 -1.45 15.39
C LYS A 44 -5.19 -2.44 14.89
N LEU A 45 -4.89 -3.20 13.84
CA LEU A 45 -5.82 -4.22 13.34
C LEU A 45 -6.00 -5.38 14.32
N LYS A 46 -4.92 -5.78 15.04
CA LYS A 46 -4.97 -6.86 16.04
C LYS A 46 -5.72 -6.45 17.32
N ASP A 47 -5.52 -5.24 17.80
CA ASP A 47 -6.18 -4.73 19.01
C ASP A 47 -7.71 -4.70 18.87
N GLU A 48 -8.21 -4.68 17.63
CA GLU A 48 -9.64 -4.70 17.31
C GLU A 48 -10.20 -6.09 16.96
N MET A 49 -9.48 -7.18 17.27
CA MET A 49 -9.89 -8.56 16.90
C MET A 49 -11.25 -9.01 17.45
N SER A 50 -11.83 -8.29 18.42
CA SER A 50 -13.22 -8.56 18.88
C SER A 50 -14.29 -8.18 17.86
N ARG A 51 -13.92 -7.45 16.79
CA ARG A 51 -14.78 -7.01 15.69
C ARG A 51 -14.00 -7.00 14.37
N THR A 52 -14.72 -6.96 13.27
CA THR A 52 -14.11 -6.77 11.95
C THR A 52 -13.50 -5.37 11.86
N SER A 53 -12.18 -5.29 11.65
CA SER A 53 -11.49 -4.04 11.39
C SER A 53 -11.72 -3.60 9.95
N ILE A 54 -11.95 -2.31 9.75
CA ILE A 54 -12.19 -1.74 8.42
C ILE A 54 -11.03 -0.83 8.03
N ILE A 55 -10.50 -1.03 6.81
CA ILE A 55 -9.53 -0.14 6.19
C ILE A 55 -10.27 0.73 5.18
N GLY A 56 -10.36 2.04 5.45
CA GLY A 56 -11.01 3.01 4.55
C GLY A 56 -10.10 3.37 3.39
N GLU A 57 -10.47 3.03 2.15
CA GLU A 57 -9.68 3.32 0.96
C GLU A 57 -10.10 4.63 0.29
N LEU A 58 -9.10 5.48 0.00
CA LEU A 58 -9.23 6.78 -0.67
C LEU A 58 -8.55 6.73 -2.04
N LYS A 59 -9.35 6.90 -3.11
CA LYS A 59 -8.86 6.90 -4.50
C LYS A 59 -9.76 7.72 -5.41
N ARG A 60 -9.21 8.23 -6.52
CA ARG A 60 -9.94 9.03 -7.51
C ARG A 60 -10.33 8.27 -8.77
N ALA A 61 -9.56 7.24 -9.11
CA ALA A 61 -9.75 6.44 -10.32
C ALA A 61 -9.32 5.00 -10.11
N SER A 62 -9.67 4.12 -11.04
CA SER A 62 -9.11 2.78 -11.13
C SER A 62 -9.01 2.34 -12.59
N PRO A 63 -8.10 1.41 -12.96
CA PRO A 63 -7.97 0.91 -14.32
C PRO A 63 -9.26 0.31 -14.88
N SER A 64 -10.10 -0.29 -14.01
CA SER A 64 -11.33 -0.99 -14.42
C SER A 64 -12.55 -0.07 -14.57
N LEU A 65 -12.61 1.05 -13.84
CA LEU A 65 -13.79 1.93 -13.78
C LEU A 65 -13.51 3.34 -14.31
N GLY A 66 -12.24 3.66 -14.64
CA GLY A 66 -11.85 5.01 -15.00
C GLY A 66 -11.96 5.98 -13.81
N ASN A 67 -12.29 7.24 -14.12
CA ASN A 67 -12.48 8.27 -13.09
C ASN A 67 -13.88 8.16 -12.50
N PHE A 68 -13.99 8.15 -11.19
CA PHE A 68 -15.27 8.13 -10.49
C PHE A 68 -15.44 9.27 -9.47
N VAL A 69 -14.46 10.13 -9.36
CA VAL A 69 -14.56 11.38 -8.60
C VAL A 69 -14.03 12.53 -9.43
N ASN A 70 -14.61 13.72 -9.26
CA ASN A 70 -14.10 14.96 -9.84
C ASN A 70 -12.80 15.37 -9.13
N GLU A 71 -11.96 16.14 -9.82
CA GLU A 71 -10.69 16.63 -9.26
C GLU A 71 -10.86 17.51 -8.00
N GLU A 72 -12.05 18.08 -7.83
CA GLU A 72 -12.41 18.93 -6.69
C GLU A 72 -12.71 18.16 -5.38
N VAL A 73 -12.74 16.80 -5.43
CA VAL A 73 -13.05 16.01 -4.23
C VAL A 73 -11.93 16.16 -3.20
N ASN A 74 -12.29 16.66 -2.04
CA ASN A 74 -11.41 16.83 -0.91
C ASN A 74 -11.26 15.49 -0.15
N LEU A 75 -10.18 14.75 -0.45
CA LEU A 75 -9.89 13.45 0.20
C LEU A 75 -9.65 13.59 1.71
N SER A 76 -9.10 14.72 2.16
CA SER A 76 -8.90 14.99 3.59
C SER A 76 -10.23 15.02 4.36
N LYS A 77 -11.27 15.62 3.76
CA LYS A 77 -12.61 15.60 4.35
C LYS A 77 -13.21 14.20 4.41
N ILE A 78 -12.99 13.38 3.36
CA ILE A 78 -13.47 11.99 3.36
C ILE A 78 -12.72 11.18 4.42
N ALA A 79 -11.41 11.40 4.58
CA ALA A 79 -10.61 10.73 5.60
C ALA A 79 -11.14 11.04 7.02
N GLN A 80 -11.52 12.29 7.30
CA GLN A 80 -12.14 12.68 8.57
C GLN A 80 -13.47 11.96 8.80
N ILE A 81 -14.35 11.90 7.78
CA ILE A 81 -15.62 11.16 7.86
C ILE A 81 -15.35 9.66 8.16
N TYR A 82 -14.35 9.05 7.50
CA TYR A 82 -13.98 7.66 7.78
C TYR A 82 -13.52 7.47 9.22
N GLU A 83 -12.69 8.39 9.74
CA GLU A 83 -12.23 8.36 11.14
C GLU A 83 -13.41 8.51 12.12
N GLU A 84 -14.33 9.45 11.87
CA GLU A 84 -15.58 9.63 12.65
C GLU A 84 -16.48 8.39 12.60
N CYS A 85 -16.54 7.68 11.47
CA CYS A 85 -17.27 6.43 11.32
C CYS A 85 -16.57 5.22 11.97
N GLY A 86 -15.37 5.40 12.52
CA GLY A 86 -14.68 4.38 13.29
C GLY A 86 -13.93 3.34 12.45
N VAL A 87 -13.41 3.72 11.26
CA VAL A 87 -12.49 2.84 10.54
C VAL A 87 -11.20 2.66 11.33
N SER A 88 -10.58 1.49 11.21
CA SER A 88 -9.39 1.12 11.97
C SER A 88 -8.12 1.76 11.41
N SER A 89 -8.09 2.00 10.10
CA SER A 89 -6.95 2.56 9.37
C SER A 89 -7.38 3.12 8.01
N LEU A 90 -6.49 3.87 7.37
CA LEU A 90 -6.71 4.43 6.03
C LEU A 90 -5.79 3.76 5.01
N SER A 91 -6.28 3.64 3.78
CA SER A 91 -5.52 3.22 2.60
C SER A 91 -5.56 4.35 1.57
N ILE A 92 -4.40 4.91 1.20
CA ILE A 92 -4.33 6.07 0.33
C ILE A 92 -3.58 5.69 -0.93
N LEU A 93 -4.27 5.78 -2.08
CA LEU A 93 -3.69 5.55 -3.39
C LEU A 93 -2.74 6.71 -3.72
N THR A 94 -1.47 6.38 -4.04
CA THR A 94 -0.47 7.37 -4.44
C THR A 94 0.03 7.18 -5.88
N ASP A 95 -0.45 6.17 -6.59
CA ASP A 95 -0.14 5.99 -8.02
C ASP A 95 -0.87 7.01 -8.88
N GLU A 96 -0.10 7.81 -9.65
CA GLU A 96 -0.65 8.89 -10.47
C GLU A 96 -1.29 8.38 -11.76
N LYS A 97 -0.63 7.46 -12.46
CA LYS A 97 -1.04 7.06 -13.80
C LYS A 97 -2.35 6.29 -13.81
N TYR A 98 -2.48 5.30 -12.93
CA TYR A 98 -3.60 4.35 -12.95
C TYR A 98 -4.72 4.69 -11.97
N PHE A 99 -4.39 5.40 -10.87
CA PHE A 99 -5.35 5.71 -9.80
C PHE A 99 -5.55 7.20 -9.58
N LYS A 100 -4.83 8.07 -10.29
CA LYS A 100 -4.81 9.54 -10.10
C LYS A 100 -4.55 9.95 -8.66
N GLY A 101 -3.81 9.11 -7.93
CA GLY A 101 -3.34 9.37 -6.58
C GLY A 101 -2.16 10.34 -6.59
N ARG A 102 -1.88 10.92 -5.44
CA ARG A 102 -0.76 11.85 -5.24
C ARG A 102 -0.10 11.57 -3.89
N ILE A 103 1.21 11.75 -3.83
CA ILE A 103 1.96 11.67 -2.55
C ILE A 103 1.45 12.75 -1.58
N GLU A 104 1.09 13.91 -2.09
CA GLU A 104 0.54 15.03 -1.32
C GLU A 104 -0.74 14.65 -0.60
N ASP A 105 -1.61 13.82 -1.20
CA ASP A 105 -2.83 13.35 -0.55
C ASP A 105 -2.52 12.62 0.77
N LEU A 106 -1.49 11.78 0.78
CA LEU A 106 -1.07 11.08 1.99
C LEU A 106 -0.48 12.05 3.01
N THR A 107 0.39 12.95 2.59
CA THR A 107 1.02 13.92 3.52
C THR A 107 0.01 14.89 4.12
N GLU A 108 -1.00 15.31 3.37
CA GLU A 108 -2.07 16.18 3.88
C GLU A 108 -2.97 15.43 4.87
N ILE A 109 -3.37 14.21 4.54
CA ILE A 109 -4.18 13.38 5.43
C ILE A 109 -3.40 13.04 6.70
N ARG A 110 -2.09 12.77 6.63
CA ARG A 110 -1.27 12.53 7.81
C ARG A 110 -1.25 13.68 8.80
N LYS A 111 -1.38 14.93 8.34
CA LYS A 111 -1.43 16.11 9.22
C LYS A 111 -2.70 16.21 10.06
N ILE A 112 -3.79 15.60 9.61
CA ILE A 112 -5.12 15.75 10.21
C ILE A 112 -5.67 14.47 10.83
N SER A 113 -5.12 13.30 10.49
CA SER A 113 -5.60 12.02 11.00
C SER A 113 -4.54 11.36 11.89
N THR A 114 -4.99 10.70 12.97
CA THR A 114 -4.15 9.89 13.86
C THR A 114 -4.18 8.41 13.49
N LEU A 115 -5.04 8.00 12.55
CA LEU A 115 -5.14 6.60 12.12
C LEU A 115 -3.86 6.12 11.42
N PRO A 116 -3.50 4.83 11.55
CA PRO A 116 -2.45 4.23 10.73
C PRO A 116 -2.81 4.32 9.25
N ILE A 117 -1.80 4.64 8.41
CA ILE A 117 -1.97 4.84 6.97
C ILE A 117 -1.18 3.79 6.19
N LEU A 118 -1.88 3.07 5.30
CA LEU A 118 -1.30 2.27 4.24
C LEU A 118 -1.06 3.16 3.01
N ARG A 119 0.20 3.27 2.55
CA ARG A 119 0.48 3.74 1.19
C ARG A 119 0.12 2.65 0.19
N LYS A 120 -0.96 2.85 -0.55
CA LYS A 120 -1.42 1.93 -1.60
C LYS A 120 -0.81 2.36 -2.94
N ASP A 121 0.27 1.69 -3.29
CA ASP A 121 1.05 1.96 -4.51
C ASP A 121 1.68 0.66 -5.01
N PHE A 122 2.21 0.66 -6.24
CA PHE A 122 3.01 -0.43 -6.79
C PHE A 122 4.46 -0.25 -6.33
N ILE A 123 4.84 -0.93 -5.25
CA ILE A 123 6.18 -0.85 -4.68
C ILE A 123 7.10 -1.82 -5.43
N VAL A 124 8.08 -1.27 -6.13
CA VAL A 124 9.03 -2.03 -6.94
C VAL A 124 10.50 -1.72 -6.59
N ASP A 125 10.75 -0.76 -5.72
CA ASP A 125 12.09 -0.29 -5.37
C ASP A 125 12.16 0.20 -3.92
N GLU A 126 13.31 0.03 -3.27
CA GLU A 126 13.57 0.47 -1.88
C GLU A 126 13.39 1.98 -1.70
N TYR A 127 13.65 2.76 -2.75
CA TYR A 127 13.42 4.21 -2.75
C TYR A 127 12.00 4.55 -2.31
N GLN A 128 11.00 3.84 -2.85
CA GLN A 128 9.60 4.07 -2.50
C GLN A 128 9.30 3.73 -1.04
N ILE A 129 10.03 2.78 -0.46
CA ILE A 129 9.88 2.40 0.95
C ILE A 129 10.38 3.51 1.87
N TYR A 130 11.56 4.05 1.59
CA TYR A 130 12.09 5.20 2.34
C TYR A 130 11.21 6.44 2.18
N GLU A 131 10.75 6.71 0.96
CA GLU A 131 9.79 7.77 0.66
C GLU A 131 8.49 7.57 1.45
N SER A 132 7.93 6.34 1.50
CA SER A 132 6.71 6.02 2.24
C SER A 132 6.83 6.39 3.72
N LYS A 133 7.96 6.06 4.34
CA LYS A 133 8.22 6.44 5.74
C LYS A 133 8.29 7.95 5.90
N LEU A 134 8.99 8.63 5.00
CA LEU A 134 9.17 10.08 5.05
C LEU A 134 7.85 10.85 4.93
N ILE A 135 6.94 10.38 4.08
CA ILE A 135 5.62 11.02 3.89
C ILE A 135 4.58 10.64 4.97
N GLY A 136 4.96 9.77 5.93
CA GLY A 136 4.12 9.45 7.09
C GLY A 136 3.24 8.21 6.94
N ALA A 137 3.53 7.31 6.00
CA ALA A 137 2.91 5.99 5.96
C ALA A 137 3.37 5.13 7.15
N ASN A 138 2.51 4.23 7.59
CA ASN A 138 2.77 3.22 8.62
C ASN A 138 2.90 1.82 8.02
N CYS A 139 2.33 1.64 6.83
CA CYS A 139 2.29 0.38 6.12
C CYS A 139 2.48 0.60 4.62
N ILE A 140 3.04 -0.39 3.94
CA ILE A 140 3.14 -0.46 2.48
C ILE A 140 2.50 -1.74 1.95
N LEU A 141 2.29 -1.77 0.63
CA LEU A 141 1.78 -2.94 -0.08
C LEU A 141 2.89 -3.59 -0.91
N ILE A 142 3.07 -4.91 -0.77
CA ILE A 142 3.90 -5.72 -1.66
C ILE A 142 2.98 -6.67 -2.42
N ILE A 143 2.96 -6.59 -3.76
CA ILE A 143 2.10 -7.38 -4.64
C ILE A 143 2.92 -8.52 -5.22
N LEU A 144 2.68 -9.76 -4.78
CA LEU A 144 3.49 -10.92 -5.20
C LEU A 144 3.35 -11.27 -6.68
N ALA A 145 2.21 -10.95 -7.29
CA ALA A 145 2.01 -11.10 -8.73
C ALA A 145 2.98 -10.28 -9.60
N MET A 146 3.59 -9.23 -9.04
CA MET A 146 4.49 -8.32 -9.75
C MET A 146 5.98 -8.60 -9.51
N LEU A 147 6.32 -9.38 -8.48
CA LEU A 147 7.68 -9.49 -7.98
C LEU A 147 8.10 -10.96 -7.89
N ASP A 148 9.35 -11.24 -8.19
CA ASP A 148 9.96 -12.50 -7.80
C ASP A 148 10.17 -12.54 -6.27
N GLN A 149 10.41 -13.74 -5.73
CA GLN A 149 10.53 -13.95 -4.28
C GLN A 149 11.67 -13.12 -3.68
N LYS A 150 12.83 -13.16 -4.29
CA LYS A 150 14.02 -12.46 -3.79
C LYS A 150 13.78 -10.94 -3.68
N LYS A 151 13.11 -10.37 -4.67
CA LYS A 151 12.77 -8.94 -4.66
C LYS A 151 11.74 -8.62 -3.60
N ALA A 152 10.70 -9.45 -3.46
CA ALA A 152 9.68 -9.28 -2.43
C ALA A 152 10.28 -9.36 -1.02
N ASP A 153 11.12 -10.37 -0.74
CA ASP A 153 11.80 -10.54 0.55
C ASP A 153 12.71 -9.35 0.88
N ASN A 154 13.45 -8.84 -0.11
CA ASN A 154 14.31 -7.68 0.08
C ASN A 154 13.49 -6.43 0.44
N LEU A 155 12.42 -6.15 -0.31
CA LEU A 155 11.56 -5.00 -0.06
C LEU A 155 10.89 -5.10 1.32
N GLU A 156 10.40 -6.29 1.70
CA GLU A 156 9.85 -6.53 3.04
C GLU A 156 10.89 -6.24 4.13
N ALA A 157 12.11 -6.78 3.99
CA ALA A 157 13.17 -6.58 4.97
C ALA A 157 13.54 -5.09 5.14
N VAL A 158 13.63 -4.35 4.03
CA VAL A 158 13.89 -2.90 4.08
C VAL A 158 12.76 -2.16 4.81
N ALA A 159 11.50 -2.48 4.52
CA ALA A 159 10.35 -1.86 5.17
C ALA A 159 10.35 -2.10 6.69
N GLN A 160 10.53 -3.35 7.10
CA GLN A 160 10.58 -3.73 8.52
C GLN A 160 11.73 -3.06 9.27
N ASN A 161 12.92 -2.97 8.64
CA ASN A 161 14.09 -2.34 9.24
C ASN A 161 13.90 -0.84 9.56
N ILE A 162 13.00 -0.16 8.85
CA ILE A 162 12.67 1.24 9.12
C ILE A 162 11.33 1.42 9.86
N GLY A 163 10.76 0.32 10.37
CA GLY A 163 9.53 0.33 11.16
C GLY A 163 8.27 0.63 10.34
N LEU A 164 8.18 0.08 9.13
CA LEU A 164 6.94 0.01 8.36
C LEU A 164 6.36 -1.40 8.44
N ASP A 165 5.06 -1.50 8.66
CA ASP A 165 4.33 -2.73 8.43
C ASP A 165 4.19 -3.00 6.92
N VAL A 166 3.94 -4.26 6.56
CA VAL A 166 3.80 -4.67 5.17
C VAL A 166 2.54 -5.51 5.02
N ILE A 167 1.69 -5.19 4.05
CA ILE A 167 0.64 -6.10 3.56
C ILE A 167 1.19 -6.82 2.34
N ILE A 168 1.16 -8.16 2.36
CA ILE A 168 1.50 -9.00 1.22
C ILE A 168 0.21 -9.29 0.44
N GLU A 169 0.06 -8.70 -0.73
CA GLU A 169 -1.12 -8.92 -1.59
C GLU A 169 -0.92 -10.17 -2.45
N ILE A 170 -1.95 -11.02 -2.44
CA ILE A 170 -2.00 -12.29 -3.18
C ILE A 170 -3.32 -12.43 -3.94
N HIS A 171 -3.31 -13.24 -5.02
CA HIS A 171 -4.47 -13.48 -5.90
C HIS A 171 -4.77 -14.96 -6.09
N ASN A 172 -3.86 -15.86 -5.69
CA ASN A 172 -3.97 -17.30 -5.92
C ASN A 172 -3.17 -18.10 -4.88
N LYS A 173 -3.30 -19.43 -4.94
CA LYS A 173 -2.66 -20.33 -4.00
C LYS A 173 -1.12 -20.33 -4.11
N GLU A 174 -0.58 -20.20 -5.30
CA GLU A 174 0.88 -20.16 -5.50
C GLU A 174 1.50 -18.93 -4.83
N GLU A 175 0.82 -17.79 -4.94
CA GLU A 175 1.24 -16.56 -4.24
C GLU A 175 1.06 -16.70 -2.73
N LEU A 176 0.01 -17.38 -2.25
CA LEU A 176 -0.17 -17.66 -0.84
C LEU A 176 0.96 -18.53 -0.28
N GLU A 177 1.36 -19.60 -0.97
CA GLU A 177 2.49 -20.45 -0.58
C GLU A 177 3.81 -19.67 -0.47
N ARG A 178 3.98 -18.63 -1.28
CA ARG A 178 5.08 -17.68 -1.18
C ARG A 178 4.93 -16.74 0.02
N ALA A 179 3.73 -16.20 0.23
CA ALA A 179 3.45 -15.22 1.27
C ALA A 179 3.63 -15.78 2.68
N VAL A 180 3.19 -17.01 2.94
CA VAL A 180 3.30 -17.65 4.27
C VAL A 180 4.75 -17.90 4.71
N ASN A 181 5.70 -17.88 3.79
CA ASN A 181 7.13 -17.98 4.09
C ASN A 181 7.79 -16.61 4.35
N MET A 182 7.08 -15.51 4.14
CA MET A 182 7.54 -14.15 4.43
C MET A 182 7.32 -13.81 5.92
N LYS A 183 7.91 -12.73 6.39
CA LYS A 183 7.87 -12.34 7.80
C LYS A 183 6.61 -11.57 8.18
N SER A 184 5.98 -10.90 7.22
CA SER A 184 4.75 -10.16 7.47
C SER A 184 3.61 -11.09 7.86
N GLN A 185 2.84 -10.67 8.87
CA GLN A 185 1.65 -11.38 9.33
C GLN A 185 0.37 -10.84 8.69
N LEU A 186 0.48 -9.86 7.79
CA LEU A 186 -0.66 -9.26 7.10
C LEU A 186 -0.69 -9.76 5.66
N ILE A 187 -1.63 -10.63 5.37
CA ILE A 187 -1.91 -11.13 4.01
C ILE A 187 -3.18 -10.44 3.50
N GLY A 188 -3.06 -9.80 2.35
CA GLY A 188 -4.18 -9.18 1.65
C GLY A 188 -4.64 -10.06 0.49
N ILE A 189 -5.83 -10.61 0.54
CA ILE A 189 -6.40 -11.38 -0.57
C ILE A 189 -7.13 -10.41 -1.51
N ASN A 190 -6.64 -10.28 -2.74
CA ASN A 190 -7.30 -9.47 -3.76
C ASN A 190 -8.24 -10.35 -4.58
N ASN A 191 -9.54 -10.11 -4.43
CA ASN A 191 -10.57 -10.83 -5.16
C ASN A 191 -10.66 -10.46 -6.65
N ARG A 192 -9.95 -9.40 -7.08
CA ARG A 192 -9.92 -9.00 -8.48
C ARG A 192 -8.75 -9.63 -9.20
N ASN A 193 -9.04 -10.39 -10.24
CA ASN A 193 -8.03 -10.88 -11.17
C ASN A 193 -7.47 -9.68 -11.98
N LEU A 194 -6.16 -9.45 -11.87
CA LEU A 194 -5.51 -8.30 -12.51
C LEU A 194 -5.30 -8.45 -14.02
N ASN A 195 -5.59 -9.64 -14.60
CA ASN A 195 -5.47 -9.86 -16.04
C ASN A 195 -6.78 -9.56 -16.80
N ASN A 196 -7.94 -9.88 -16.20
CA ASN A 196 -9.26 -9.71 -16.85
C ASN A 196 -10.21 -8.79 -16.07
N PHE A 197 -9.77 -8.27 -14.89
CA PHE A 197 -10.53 -7.43 -13.97
C PHE A 197 -11.80 -8.06 -13.39
N GLU A 198 -12.00 -9.37 -13.56
CA GLU A 198 -13.09 -10.10 -12.93
C GLU A 198 -12.89 -10.14 -11.41
N THR A 199 -13.98 -9.93 -10.67
CA THR A 199 -13.97 -9.98 -9.20
C THR A 199 -14.72 -11.21 -8.73
N ARG A 200 -14.06 -12.07 -7.93
CA ARG A 200 -14.61 -13.30 -7.37
C ARG A 200 -14.39 -13.35 -5.85
N ILE A 201 -15.49 -13.31 -5.10
CA ILE A 201 -15.42 -13.40 -3.61
C ILE A 201 -14.94 -14.80 -3.18
N GLU A 202 -15.20 -15.81 -4.00
CA GLU A 202 -14.75 -17.19 -3.79
C GLU A 202 -13.24 -17.29 -3.59
N THR A 203 -12.45 -16.40 -4.22
CA THR A 203 -10.99 -16.35 -4.01
C THR A 203 -10.64 -16.18 -2.53
N THR A 204 -11.30 -15.26 -1.82
CA THR A 204 -11.08 -15.10 -0.37
C THR A 204 -11.50 -16.35 0.40
N ILE A 205 -12.67 -16.92 0.09
CA ILE A 205 -13.20 -18.12 0.79
C ILE A 205 -12.25 -19.31 0.60
N GLU A 206 -11.76 -19.51 -0.62
CA GLU A 206 -10.85 -20.61 -0.95
C GLU A 206 -9.49 -20.43 -0.26
N LEU A 207 -8.89 -19.23 -0.33
CA LEU A 207 -7.54 -18.99 0.18
C LEU A 207 -7.49 -18.88 1.70
N SER A 208 -8.52 -18.33 2.35
CA SER A 208 -8.57 -18.20 3.81
C SER A 208 -8.51 -19.52 4.57
N ASN A 209 -8.85 -20.64 3.92
CA ASN A 209 -8.73 -21.97 4.52
C ASN A 209 -7.29 -22.46 4.71
N TYR A 210 -6.31 -21.73 4.17
CA TYR A 210 -4.88 -22.10 4.21
C TYR A 210 -4.02 -21.10 4.99
N ILE A 211 -4.64 -20.08 5.65
CA ILE A 211 -3.97 -19.04 6.45
C ILE A 211 -4.12 -19.30 7.94
#